data_7967393974d1e6c8e2802ffc2cdbc350
#
_entry.id   7967393974d1e6c8e2802ffc2cdbc350
#
_cell.length_a   1.000
_cell.length_b   1.000
_cell.length_c   1.000
_cell.angle_alpha   90.00
_cell.angle_beta   90.00
_cell.angle_gamma   90.00
#
_symmetry.space_group_name_H-M   'P 1'
#
loop_
_entity.id
_entity.type
_entity.pdbx_description
1 polymer ?
#
loop_
_entity_poly.entity_id
_entity_poly.type
_entity_poly.pdbx_seq_one_letter_code
_entity_poly.pdbx_strand_id
1 'polypeptide(L)'
;SIPPMMHAALVSFGFVYIHPFSDGNGRIHRYLIHDVLKCRTATEQDFIIPVSATILQRSKEYDQVLENISRPVMALVNYDIDEKDHSISINNNIDYMYRYPDLTPHVLFLYKMMETSISEDLIQEVLYIVKYDAVKRAIQERYDIPNKELNLLIQLALQNSGKISNR
;
A
#
# COMPACT_ATOMS: atom_id res chain seq x y z
N SER A 1 18.20 -5.69 18.87
CA SER A 1 17.21 -6.14 17.83
C SER A 1 16.84 -4.96 16.96
N ILE A 2 16.58 -5.23 15.67
CA ILE A 2 16.13 -4.21 14.71
C ILE A 2 14.70 -3.79 15.06
N PRO A 3 14.38 -2.47 15.10
CA PRO A 3 13.02 -1.99 15.31
C PRO A 3 12.00 -2.59 14.30
N PRO A 4 10.76 -2.90 14.70
CA PRO A 4 9.78 -3.57 13.84
C PRO A 4 9.53 -2.86 12.50
N MET A 5 9.38 -1.54 12.50
CA MET A 5 9.17 -0.75 11.28
C MET A 5 10.36 -0.82 10.33
N MET A 6 11.57 -0.72 10.87
CA MET A 6 12.79 -0.88 10.07
C MET A 6 12.87 -2.28 9.48
N HIS A 7 12.54 -3.33 10.25
CA HIS A 7 12.52 -4.71 9.77
C HIS A 7 11.47 -4.90 8.67
N ALA A 8 10.27 -4.34 8.85
CA ALA A 8 9.21 -4.38 7.84
C ALA A 8 9.65 -3.70 6.53
N ALA A 9 10.30 -2.53 6.61
CA ALA A 9 10.83 -1.85 5.43
C ALA A 9 11.93 -2.69 4.73
N LEU A 10 12.91 -3.20 5.48
CA LEU A 10 14.00 -4.01 4.92
C LEU A 10 13.47 -5.24 4.17
N VAL A 11 12.55 -6.00 4.78
CA VAL A 11 12.00 -7.22 4.18
C VAL A 11 11.13 -6.89 2.97
N SER A 12 10.22 -5.94 3.10
CA SER A 12 9.24 -5.65 2.05
C SER A 12 9.87 -4.97 0.83
N PHE A 13 10.73 -3.97 1.04
CA PHE A 13 11.43 -3.31 -0.07
C PHE A 13 12.52 -4.20 -0.68
N GLY A 14 13.24 -4.98 0.13
CA GLY A 14 14.16 -5.99 -0.39
C GLY A 14 13.46 -6.97 -1.32
N PHE A 15 12.28 -7.46 -0.94
CA PHE A 15 11.48 -8.34 -1.79
C PHE A 15 11.08 -7.69 -3.12
N VAL A 16 10.62 -6.43 -3.10
CA VAL A 16 10.18 -5.78 -4.34
C VAL A 16 11.33 -5.48 -5.29
N TYR A 17 12.55 -5.24 -4.77
CA TYR A 17 13.74 -5.09 -5.60
C TYR A 17 14.20 -6.40 -6.24
N ILE A 18 14.09 -7.53 -5.53
CA ILE A 18 14.38 -8.85 -6.11
C ILE A 18 13.37 -9.19 -7.21
N HIS A 19 12.11 -8.76 -7.07
CA HIS A 19 11.03 -8.90 -8.03
C HIS A 19 10.86 -10.32 -8.59
N PRO A 20 10.72 -11.37 -7.74
CA PRO A 20 10.90 -12.76 -8.16
C PRO A 20 9.76 -13.33 -9.02
N PHE A 21 8.61 -12.66 -9.10
CA PHE A 21 7.45 -13.15 -9.83
C PHE A 21 7.12 -12.26 -11.04
N SER A 22 6.51 -12.85 -12.07
CA SER A 22 6.03 -12.10 -13.24
C SER A 22 4.88 -11.14 -12.92
N ASP A 23 4.07 -11.44 -11.90
CA ASP A 23 2.99 -10.56 -11.38
C ASP A 23 2.82 -10.75 -9.88
N GLY A 24 2.21 -9.76 -9.22
CA GLY A 24 1.86 -9.84 -7.81
C GLY A 24 2.91 -9.33 -6.83
N ASN A 25 4.11 -8.97 -7.28
CA ASN A 25 5.20 -8.52 -6.38
C ASN A 25 4.78 -7.33 -5.50
N GLY A 26 4.06 -6.36 -6.06
CA GLY A 26 3.55 -5.22 -5.28
C GLY A 26 2.50 -5.61 -4.23
N ARG A 27 1.70 -6.64 -4.47
CA ARG A 27 0.73 -7.18 -3.48
C ARG A 27 1.46 -7.89 -2.36
N ILE A 28 2.45 -8.71 -2.69
CA ILE A 28 3.27 -9.43 -1.71
C ILE A 28 4.11 -8.45 -0.89
N HIS A 29 4.72 -7.44 -1.51
CA HIS A 29 5.43 -6.37 -0.82
C HIS A 29 4.57 -5.74 0.29
N ARG A 30 3.35 -5.31 -0.06
CA ARG A 30 2.45 -4.71 0.92
C ARG A 30 1.96 -5.69 1.99
N TYR A 31 1.76 -6.97 1.64
CA TYR A 31 1.45 -8.02 2.59
C TYR A 31 2.60 -8.24 3.59
N LEU A 32 3.84 -8.27 3.13
CA LEU A 32 5.02 -8.44 3.98
C LEU A 32 5.17 -7.33 5.02
N ILE A 33 4.75 -6.09 4.71
CA ILE A 33 4.73 -5.01 5.71
C ILE A 33 3.84 -5.40 6.90
N HIS A 34 2.61 -5.85 6.61
CA HIS A 34 1.67 -6.24 7.66
C HIS A 34 2.13 -7.48 8.42
N ASP A 35 2.64 -8.49 7.71
CA ASP A 35 3.10 -9.74 8.31
C ASP A 35 4.26 -9.53 9.28
N VAL A 36 5.29 -8.80 8.85
CA VAL A 36 6.44 -8.49 9.71
C VAL A 36 6.03 -7.65 10.93
N LEU A 37 5.17 -6.65 10.74
CA LEU A 37 4.68 -5.84 11.86
C LEU A 37 3.85 -6.68 12.83
N LYS A 38 2.94 -7.53 12.36
CA LYS A 38 2.14 -8.43 13.20
C LYS A 38 3.03 -9.38 14.00
N CYS A 39 4.03 -9.99 13.36
CA CYS A 39 4.95 -10.92 14.04
C CYS A 39 5.87 -10.25 15.07
N ARG A 40 6.13 -8.96 14.94
CA ARG A 40 7.14 -8.24 15.75
C ARG A 40 6.52 -7.33 16.81
N THR A 41 5.29 -6.87 16.59
CA THR A 41 4.54 -6.13 17.59
C THR A 41 3.53 -7.09 18.21
N ALA A 42 3.82 -7.66 19.36
CA ALA A 42 2.91 -8.55 20.09
C ALA A 42 1.64 -7.80 20.57
N THR A 43 0.89 -7.23 19.63
CA THR A 43 -0.40 -6.62 19.90
C THR A 43 -1.44 -7.73 19.90
N GLU A 44 -2.05 -7.96 21.05
CA GLU A 44 -3.15 -8.93 21.26
C GLU A 44 -4.41 -8.58 20.42
N GLN A 45 -4.41 -7.46 19.73
CA GLN A 45 -5.54 -7.02 18.92
C GLN A 45 -5.25 -7.25 17.44
N ASP A 46 -6.19 -7.93 16.77
CA ASP A 46 -6.22 -8.15 15.30
C ASP A 46 -6.48 -6.85 14.49
N PHE A 47 -6.00 -5.71 15.00
CA PHE A 47 -6.17 -4.43 14.33
C PHE A 47 -5.11 -4.28 13.24
N ILE A 48 -5.57 -4.20 12.01
CA ILE A 48 -4.72 -4.00 10.83
C ILE A 48 -4.80 -2.55 10.40
N ILE A 49 -3.68 -1.82 10.48
CA ILE A 49 -3.57 -0.47 9.94
C ILE A 49 -3.59 -0.56 8.40
N PRO A 50 -4.46 0.18 7.69
CA PRO A 50 -4.64 0.02 6.24
C PRO A 50 -3.52 0.67 5.40
N VAL A 51 -2.26 0.53 5.81
CA VAL A 51 -1.09 1.13 5.15
C VAL A 51 -0.97 0.75 3.68
N SER A 52 -1.47 -0.42 3.29
CA SER A 52 -1.50 -0.87 1.89
C SER A 52 -2.33 0.07 1.01
N ALA A 53 -3.50 0.52 1.49
CA ALA A 53 -4.35 1.47 0.78
C ALA A 53 -3.66 2.84 0.66
N THR A 54 -3.07 3.31 1.75
CA THR A 54 -2.31 4.57 1.81
C THR A 54 -1.17 4.59 0.80
N ILE A 55 -0.38 3.51 0.69
CA ILE A 55 0.70 3.38 -0.30
C ILE A 55 0.14 3.45 -1.73
N LEU A 56 -0.97 2.75 -2.02
CA LEU A 56 -1.59 2.77 -3.35
C LEU A 56 -2.09 4.15 -3.76
N GLN A 57 -2.66 4.91 -2.83
CA GLN A 57 -3.10 6.29 -3.09
C GLN A 57 -1.93 7.24 -3.36
N ARG A 58 -0.72 6.92 -2.86
CA ARG A 58 0.51 7.71 -2.99
C ARG A 58 1.55 7.03 -3.86
N SER A 59 1.11 6.41 -4.96
CA SER A 59 1.97 5.66 -5.89
C SER A 59 3.17 6.45 -6.40
N LYS A 60 3.01 7.74 -6.67
CA LYS A 60 4.13 8.61 -7.12
C LYS A 60 5.24 8.73 -6.08
N GLU A 61 4.89 8.85 -4.79
CA GLU A 61 5.89 8.90 -3.72
C GLU A 61 6.56 7.54 -3.55
N TYR A 62 5.79 6.46 -3.69
CA TYR A 62 6.31 5.10 -3.68
C TYR A 62 7.31 4.86 -4.81
N ASP A 63 6.99 5.26 -6.05
CA ASP A 63 7.88 5.14 -7.19
C ASP A 63 9.17 5.93 -6.98
N GLN A 64 9.09 7.16 -6.45
CA GLN A 64 10.26 7.98 -6.13
C GLN A 64 11.19 7.29 -5.11
N VAL A 65 10.62 6.63 -4.11
CA VAL A 65 11.41 5.90 -3.12
C VAL A 65 12.12 4.70 -3.75
N LEU A 66 11.46 3.95 -4.63
CA LEU A 66 12.10 2.86 -5.38
C LEU A 66 13.22 3.37 -6.28
N GLU A 67 13.03 4.52 -6.93
CA GLU A 67 14.02 5.13 -7.82
C GLU A 67 15.30 5.57 -7.09
N ASN A 68 15.26 5.80 -5.77
CA ASN A 68 16.47 6.16 -5.01
C ASN A 68 17.59 5.09 -5.09
N ILE A 69 17.23 3.82 -5.27
CA ILE A 69 18.20 2.74 -5.50
C ILE A 69 18.28 2.38 -6.97
N SER A 70 17.13 2.16 -7.64
CA SER A 70 17.13 1.63 -8.99
C SER A 70 17.75 2.58 -10.01
N ARG A 71 17.52 3.89 -9.89
CA ARG A 71 18.04 4.88 -10.86
C ARG A 71 19.58 4.98 -10.84
N PRO A 72 20.27 5.13 -9.68
CA PRO A 72 21.73 5.11 -9.64
C PRO A 72 22.33 3.78 -10.11
N VAL A 73 21.72 2.67 -9.77
CA VAL A 73 22.17 1.33 -10.20
C VAL A 73 22.05 1.21 -11.70
N MET A 74 20.89 1.51 -12.28
CA MET A 74 20.66 1.44 -13.73
C MET A 74 21.59 2.32 -14.54
N ALA A 75 22.03 3.46 -14.00
CA ALA A 75 23.00 4.34 -14.66
C ALA A 75 24.39 3.70 -14.82
N LEU A 76 24.70 2.64 -14.05
CA LEU A 76 25.97 1.93 -14.08
C LEU A 76 25.89 0.57 -14.76
N VAL A 77 24.69 0.07 -15.06
CA VAL A 77 24.51 -1.23 -15.74
C VAL A 77 24.79 -1.07 -17.23
N ASN A 78 25.71 -1.88 -17.75
CA ASN A 78 25.88 -2.09 -19.19
C ASN A 78 25.13 -3.36 -19.57
N TYR A 79 24.11 -3.24 -20.41
CA TYR A 79 23.28 -4.37 -20.82
C TYR A 79 22.97 -4.33 -22.30
N ASP A 80 22.79 -5.51 -22.89
CA ASP A 80 22.24 -5.70 -24.22
C ASP A 80 20.88 -6.38 -24.13
N ILE A 81 19.98 -6.04 -25.03
CA ILE A 81 18.66 -6.67 -25.19
C ILE A 81 18.67 -7.42 -26.53
N ASP A 82 18.41 -8.73 -26.50
CA ASP A 82 18.15 -9.48 -27.73
C ASP A 82 16.73 -9.17 -28.22
N GLU A 83 16.61 -8.59 -29.41
CA GLU A 83 15.33 -8.20 -30.00
C GLU A 83 14.43 -9.40 -30.35
N LYS A 84 14.98 -10.63 -30.45
CA LYS A 84 14.23 -11.82 -30.85
C LYS A 84 13.48 -12.50 -29.72
N ASP A 85 14.14 -12.63 -28.57
CA ASP A 85 13.60 -13.32 -27.40
C ASP A 85 13.38 -12.41 -26.19
N HIS A 86 13.73 -11.12 -26.32
CA HIS A 86 13.70 -10.11 -25.26
C HIS A 86 14.55 -10.46 -24.03
N SER A 87 15.54 -11.32 -24.20
CA SER A 87 16.50 -11.62 -23.13
C SER A 87 17.43 -10.44 -22.88
N ILE A 88 17.83 -10.29 -21.61
CA ILE A 88 18.74 -9.21 -21.17
C ILE A 88 20.05 -9.84 -20.72
N SER A 89 21.16 -9.37 -21.28
CA SER A 89 22.51 -9.76 -20.89
C SER A 89 23.21 -8.59 -20.21
N ILE A 90 23.68 -8.80 -18.99
CA ILE A 90 24.46 -7.79 -18.24
C ILE A 90 25.94 -8.00 -18.49
N ASN A 91 26.64 -6.98 -18.96
CA ASN A 91 28.01 -7.06 -19.45
C ASN A 91 29.07 -6.57 -18.43
N ASN A 92 28.64 -6.05 -17.29
CA ASN A 92 29.55 -5.57 -16.25
C ASN A 92 29.15 -6.07 -14.86
N ASN A 93 30.11 -6.16 -13.95
CA ASN A 93 29.84 -6.52 -12.57
C ASN A 93 29.53 -5.29 -11.75
N ILE A 94 28.29 -5.25 -11.22
CA ILE A 94 27.77 -4.18 -10.35
C ILE A 94 27.32 -4.72 -8.98
N ASP A 95 27.70 -5.95 -8.61
CA ASP A 95 27.29 -6.61 -7.35
C ASP A 95 27.60 -5.78 -6.11
N TYR A 96 28.65 -4.96 -6.16
CA TYR A 96 29.04 -4.08 -5.06
C TYR A 96 27.97 -3.05 -4.72
N MET A 97 27.12 -2.62 -5.67
CA MET A 97 26.04 -1.66 -5.46
C MET A 97 24.91 -2.21 -4.59
N TYR A 98 24.76 -3.54 -4.56
CA TYR A 98 23.72 -4.20 -3.78
C TYR A 98 24.15 -4.63 -2.37
N ARG A 99 25.45 -4.52 -2.04
CA ARG A 99 25.96 -5.02 -0.75
C ARG A 99 25.52 -4.20 0.44
N TYR A 100 25.43 -2.87 0.28
CA TYR A 100 25.12 -1.94 1.37
C TYR A 100 24.24 -0.80 0.86
N PRO A 101 23.01 -1.09 0.37
CA PRO A 101 22.12 -0.05 -0.09
C PRO A 101 21.64 0.81 1.10
N ASP A 102 21.56 2.12 0.92
CA ASP A 102 20.92 2.99 1.90
C ASP A 102 19.39 2.87 1.80
N LEU A 103 18.79 2.15 2.75
CA LEU A 103 17.35 1.97 2.87
C LEU A 103 16.69 2.98 3.81
N THR A 104 17.41 4.00 4.28
CA THR A 104 16.86 5.06 5.12
C THR A 104 15.62 5.74 4.50
N PRO A 105 15.64 6.13 3.21
CA PRO A 105 14.44 6.71 2.57
C PRO A 105 13.23 5.78 2.59
N HIS A 106 13.43 4.48 2.47
CA HIS A 106 12.37 3.47 2.50
C HIS A 106 11.75 3.32 3.88
N VAL A 107 12.59 3.34 4.91
CA VAL A 107 12.14 3.32 6.31
C VAL A 107 11.33 4.58 6.62
N LEU A 108 11.83 5.76 6.25
CA LEU A 108 11.13 7.03 6.45
C LEU A 108 9.81 7.09 5.68
N PHE A 109 9.79 6.61 4.45
CA PHE A 109 8.56 6.49 3.66
C PHE A 109 7.54 5.61 4.36
N LEU A 110 7.93 4.42 4.84
CA LEU A 110 7.02 3.52 5.53
C LEU A 110 6.47 4.14 6.82
N TYR A 111 7.31 4.84 7.60
CA TYR A 111 6.84 5.61 8.78
C TYR A 111 5.80 6.65 8.39
N LYS A 112 6.07 7.45 7.34
CA LYS A 112 5.13 8.45 6.82
C LYS A 112 3.81 7.81 6.39
N MET A 113 3.85 6.69 5.67
CA MET A 113 2.65 5.99 5.22
C MET A 113 1.83 5.45 6.40
N MET A 114 2.48 4.92 7.44
CA MET A 114 1.81 4.47 8.66
C MET A 114 1.17 5.63 9.41
N GLU A 115 1.89 6.73 9.60
CA GLU A 115 1.37 7.94 10.25
C GLU A 115 0.15 8.48 9.52
N THR A 116 0.24 8.63 8.19
CA THR A 116 -0.87 9.09 7.35
C THR A 116 -2.06 8.13 7.41
N SER A 117 -1.80 6.83 7.35
CA SER A 117 -2.85 5.81 7.44
C SER A 117 -3.64 5.89 8.75
N ILE A 118 -2.96 6.17 9.86
CA ILE A 118 -3.60 6.30 11.18
C ILE A 118 -4.31 7.63 11.33
N SER A 119 -3.65 8.74 10.95
CA SER A 119 -4.14 10.10 11.23
C SER A 119 -5.20 10.59 10.25
N GLU A 120 -5.19 10.09 9.02
CA GLU A 120 -6.08 10.55 7.95
C GLU A 120 -7.05 9.44 7.50
N ASP A 121 -6.51 8.36 6.92
CA ASP A 121 -7.32 7.36 6.22
C ASP A 121 -8.25 6.60 7.18
N LEU A 122 -7.73 6.15 8.32
CA LEU A 122 -8.50 5.43 9.32
C LEU A 122 -9.62 6.30 9.93
N ILE A 123 -9.31 7.57 10.22
CA ILE A 123 -10.30 8.51 10.77
C ILE A 123 -11.44 8.73 9.75
N GLN A 124 -11.12 8.91 8.47
CA GLN A 124 -12.13 9.08 7.43
C GLN A 124 -12.99 7.82 7.26
N GLU A 125 -12.40 6.64 7.35
CA GLU A 125 -13.14 5.39 7.27
C GLU A 125 -14.10 5.21 8.47
N VAL A 126 -13.63 5.49 9.69
CA VAL A 126 -14.48 5.45 10.89
C VAL A 126 -15.63 6.46 10.78
N LEU A 127 -15.35 7.69 10.37
CA LEU A 127 -16.39 8.72 10.17
C LEU A 127 -17.40 8.30 9.09
N TYR A 128 -16.95 7.65 8.02
CA TYR A 128 -17.83 7.11 7.00
C TYR A 128 -18.76 6.04 7.57
N ILE A 129 -18.24 5.07 8.33
CA ILE A 129 -19.01 3.99 8.95
C ILE A 129 -20.04 4.58 9.92
N VAL A 130 -19.66 5.54 10.78
CA VAL A 130 -20.57 6.18 11.73
C VAL A 130 -21.72 6.91 11.01
N LYS A 131 -21.40 7.66 9.94
CA LYS A 131 -22.42 8.33 9.13
C LYS A 131 -23.34 7.34 8.42
N TYR A 132 -22.77 6.28 7.86
CA TYR A 132 -23.51 5.21 7.19
C TYR A 132 -24.51 4.55 8.14
N ASP A 133 -24.08 4.16 9.33
CA ASP A 133 -24.93 3.52 10.33
C ASP A 133 -26.04 4.44 10.85
N ALA A 134 -25.73 5.73 11.03
CA ALA A 134 -26.74 6.72 11.45
C ALA A 134 -27.83 6.89 10.40
N VAL A 135 -27.43 7.03 9.12
CA VAL A 135 -28.38 7.16 7.99
C VAL A 135 -29.20 5.89 7.83
N LYS A 136 -28.56 4.72 7.92
CA LYS A 136 -29.23 3.42 7.82
C LYS A 136 -30.31 3.26 8.87
N ARG A 137 -30.02 3.54 10.13
CA ARG A 137 -31.00 3.50 11.23
C ARG A 137 -32.16 4.46 11.01
N ALA A 138 -31.87 5.71 10.65
CA ALA A 138 -32.89 6.72 10.42
C ALA A 138 -33.86 6.35 9.29
N ILE A 139 -33.40 5.65 8.26
CA ILE A 139 -34.26 5.17 7.17
C ILE A 139 -35.07 3.95 7.63
N GLN A 140 -34.45 2.98 8.30
CA GLN A 140 -35.11 1.75 8.78
C GLN A 140 -36.21 2.02 9.81
N GLU A 141 -36.10 3.11 10.59
CA GLU A 141 -37.13 3.54 11.53
C GLU A 141 -38.42 4.06 10.82
N ARG A 142 -38.33 4.48 9.56
CA ARG A 142 -39.42 5.11 8.81
C ARG A 142 -39.93 4.30 7.64
N TYR A 143 -39.07 3.41 7.07
CA TYR A 143 -39.36 2.71 5.85
C TYR A 143 -38.87 1.23 5.95
N ASP A 144 -39.74 0.32 5.54
CA ASP A 144 -39.40 -1.09 5.39
C ASP A 144 -38.79 -1.32 4.00
N ILE A 145 -37.48 -1.20 3.89
CA ILE A 145 -36.72 -1.37 2.65
C ILE A 145 -35.77 -2.57 2.80
N PRO A 146 -35.68 -3.47 1.81
CA PRO A 146 -34.72 -4.58 1.83
C PRO A 146 -33.29 -4.08 2.02
N ASN A 147 -32.51 -4.74 2.89
CA ASN A 147 -31.17 -4.31 3.24
C ASN A 147 -30.25 -4.11 2.02
N LYS A 148 -30.40 -4.92 0.98
CA LYS A 148 -29.58 -4.81 -0.25
C LYS A 148 -29.82 -3.47 -0.96
N GLU A 149 -31.08 -3.08 -1.12
CA GLU A 149 -31.48 -1.84 -1.77
C GLU A 149 -31.11 -0.62 -0.92
N LEU A 150 -31.34 -0.72 0.39
CA LEU A 150 -30.98 0.32 1.35
C LEU A 150 -29.46 0.57 1.36
N ASN A 151 -28.63 -0.46 1.39
CA ASN A 151 -27.18 -0.32 1.36
C ASN A 151 -26.72 0.38 0.08
N LEU A 152 -27.28 0.00 -1.08
CA LEU A 152 -26.96 0.63 -2.37
C LEU A 152 -27.38 2.11 -2.39
N LEU A 153 -28.60 2.42 -1.92
CA LEU A 153 -29.10 3.79 -1.84
C LEU A 153 -28.18 4.69 -0.99
N ILE A 154 -27.83 4.23 0.21
CA ILE A 154 -26.96 4.98 1.12
C ILE A 154 -25.57 5.18 0.50
N GLN A 155 -25.00 4.14 -0.10
CA GLN A 155 -23.69 4.21 -0.75
C GLN A 155 -23.68 5.26 -1.87
N LEU A 156 -24.66 5.21 -2.77
CA LEU A 156 -24.80 6.17 -3.86
C LEU A 156 -25.03 7.60 -3.36
N ALA A 157 -25.86 7.78 -2.33
CA ALA A 157 -26.11 9.09 -1.75
C ALA A 157 -24.84 9.68 -1.10
N LEU A 158 -24.07 8.88 -0.37
CA LEU A 158 -22.81 9.32 0.25
C LEU A 158 -21.75 9.67 -0.78
N GLN A 159 -21.63 8.88 -1.86
CA GLN A 159 -20.71 9.16 -2.97
C GLN A 159 -21.07 10.46 -3.70
N ASN A 160 -22.35 10.81 -3.78
CA ASN A 160 -22.86 12.01 -4.45
C ASN A 160 -23.12 13.19 -3.49
N SER A 161 -22.43 13.26 -2.36
CA SER A 161 -22.57 14.34 -1.37
C SER A 161 -24.01 14.56 -0.90
N GLY A 162 -24.77 13.47 -0.71
CA GLY A 162 -26.15 13.47 -0.25
C GLY A 162 -27.20 13.74 -1.34
N LYS A 163 -26.81 13.81 -2.60
CA LYS A 163 -27.75 13.99 -3.72
C LYS A 163 -28.03 12.66 -4.40
N ILE A 164 -29.31 12.36 -4.59
CA ILE A 164 -29.74 11.22 -5.44
C ILE A 164 -29.71 11.71 -6.88
N SER A 165 -29.02 10.97 -7.78
CA SER A 165 -28.99 11.29 -9.19
C SER A 165 -30.39 11.14 -9.80
N ASN A 166 -30.89 12.19 -10.44
CA ASN A 166 -32.12 12.15 -11.25
C ASN A 166 -31.80 11.46 -12.60
N ARG A 167 -31.73 10.13 -12.60
CA ARG A 167 -31.77 9.34 -13.83
C ARG A 167 -32.75 8.20 -13.66
#